data_3c0537ad3b0999b4c8abfe5cc60f6a24
#
_entry.id   3c0537ad3b0999b4c8abfe5cc60f6a24
#
_cell.length_a   1.000
_cell.length_b   1.000
_cell.length_c   1.000
_cell.angle_alpha   90.00
_cell.angle_beta   90.00
_cell.angle_gamma   90.00
#
_symmetry.space_group_name_H-M   'P 1'
#
loop_
_entity.id
_entity.type
_entity.pdbx_description
1 polymer ?
#
loop_
_entity_poly.entity_id
_entity_poly.type
_entity_poly.pdbx_seq_one_letter_code
_entity_poly.pdbx_strand_id
1 'polypeptide(L)'
;MLLTYMPSYLSHNLHYKENSGVLIIIAIMVGMLFVQPFIGFVSDKIGRKPFIIAGSVGLLFLSIPAFMLITSGKIGLIFAGLLILAVVLNFFIGVMASTLPAMFPTHLRYSALASAFNVSVLIAGVTPTAVAWLVESTNDLFMPAYYLMVFAVVGLITGLTMKETANKPLRGAAPAASDMAEAKEILQEHHDNIEQKIEDIDTQIAELEAKRQNLVQQHPRIN
;
A
#
# COMPACT_ATOMS: atom_id res chain seq x y z
N MET A 1 -10.18 8.69 7.35
CA MET A 1 -11.52 8.59 7.92
C MET A 1 -11.49 8.47 9.44
N LEU A 2 -10.90 7.42 10.05
CA LEU A 2 -10.92 7.18 11.50
C LEU A 2 -10.42 8.38 12.33
N LEU A 3 -9.29 8.97 11.95
CA LEU A 3 -8.67 10.06 12.70
C LEU A 3 -9.25 11.45 12.35
N THR A 4 -9.75 11.62 11.13
CA THR A 4 -10.16 12.93 10.63
C THR A 4 -11.66 13.16 10.77
N TYR A 5 -12.47 12.13 10.53
CA TYR A 5 -13.93 12.24 10.55
C TYR A 5 -14.55 11.88 11.90
N MET A 6 -13.96 10.92 12.65
CA MET A 6 -14.56 10.45 13.89
C MET A 6 -14.75 11.52 14.98
N PRO A 7 -13.86 12.51 15.17
CA PRO A 7 -14.13 13.59 16.12
C PRO A 7 -15.42 14.32 15.81
N SER A 8 -15.62 14.67 14.53
CA SER A 8 -16.83 15.36 14.07
C SER A 8 -18.07 14.46 14.15
N TYR A 9 -17.93 13.18 13.83
CA TYR A 9 -19.00 12.21 13.94
C TYR A 9 -19.49 12.03 15.37
N LEU A 10 -18.58 11.94 16.35
CA LEU A 10 -18.91 11.80 17.77
C LEU A 10 -19.59 13.06 18.33
N SER A 11 -19.15 14.26 17.92
CA SER A 11 -19.72 15.50 18.40
C SER A 11 -21.05 15.84 17.71
N HIS A 12 -21.12 15.71 16.39
CA HIS A 12 -22.27 16.16 15.60
C HIS A 12 -23.40 15.16 15.57
N ASN A 13 -23.09 13.87 15.28
CA ASN A 13 -24.10 12.83 15.12
C ASN A 13 -24.49 12.14 16.43
N LEU A 14 -23.56 12.00 17.38
CA LEU A 14 -23.80 11.34 18.67
C LEU A 14 -23.92 12.32 19.84
N HIS A 15 -23.85 13.63 19.60
CA HIS A 15 -23.99 14.70 20.60
C HIS A 15 -23.07 14.58 21.82
N TYR A 16 -21.89 13.99 21.63
CA TYR A 16 -20.87 13.96 22.68
C TYR A 16 -20.16 15.31 22.81
N LYS A 17 -19.75 15.66 24.03
CA LYS A 17 -18.91 16.85 24.25
C LYS A 17 -17.66 16.75 23.40
N GLU A 18 -17.37 17.79 22.60
CA GLU A 18 -16.22 17.83 21.68
C GLU A 18 -14.90 17.42 22.35
N ASN A 19 -14.63 17.93 23.54
CA ASN A 19 -13.42 17.59 24.31
C ASN A 19 -13.29 16.10 24.62
N SER A 20 -14.40 15.41 24.92
CA SER A 20 -14.38 13.98 25.24
C SER A 20 -14.11 13.12 24.00
N GLY A 21 -14.69 13.49 22.85
CA GLY A 21 -14.45 12.80 21.58
C GLY A 21 -13.01 12.92 21.11
N VAL A 22 -12.44 14.11 21.20
CA VAL A 22 -11.03 14.37 20.87
C VAL A 22 -10.08 13.61 21.78
N LEU A 23 -10.32 13.61 23.10
CA LEU A 23 -9.48 12.88 24.06
C LEU A 23 -9.46 11.37 23.80
N ILE A 24 -10.61 10.77 23.48
CA ILE A 24 -10.69 9.35 23.12
C ILE A 24 -9.80 9.06 21.90
N ILE A 25 -9.87 9.90 20.88
CA ILE A 25 -9.08 9.70 19.67
C ILE A 25 -7.58 9.87 19.93
N ILE A 26 -7.19 10.87 20.73
CA ILE A 26 -5.79 11.04 21.13
C ILE A 26 -5.29 9.80 21.88
N ALA A 27 -6.06 9.28 22.82
CA ALA A 27 -5.69 8.07 23.56
C ALA A 27 -5.49 6.87 22.62
N ILE A 28 -6.35 6.71 21.62
CA ILE A 28 -6.23 5.66 20.61
C ILE A 28 -4.99 5.88 19.75
N MET A 29 -4.72 7.12 19.29
CA MET A 29 -3.53 7.44 18.52
C MET A 29 -2.23 7.12 19.27
N VAL A 30 -2.18 7.43 20.56
CA VAL A 30 -1.04 7.07 21.42
C VAL A 30 -0.90 5.55 21.50
N GLY A 31 -2.00 4.83 21.68
CA GLY A 31 -2.00 3.36 21.66
C GLY A 31 -1.49 2.79 20.33
N MET A 32 -1.93 3.35 19.20
CA MET A 32 -1.47 2.96 17.86
C MET A 32 0.04 3.14 17.68
N LEU A 33 0.61 4.19 18.26
CA LEU A 33 2.05 4.47 18.16
C LEU A 33 2.91 3.32 18.73
N PHE A 34 2.45 2.69 19.81
CA PHE A 34 3.16 1.54 20.40
C PHE A 34 2.92 0.23 19.64
N VAL A 35 1.74 0.04 19.09
CA VAL A 35 1.37 -1.19 18.35
C VAL A 35 2.03 -1.24 16.99
N GLN A 36 2.20 -0.10 16.32
CA GLN A 36 2.68 -0.01 14.94
C GLN A 36 4.09 -0.59 14.72
N PRO A 37 5.13 -0.31 15.54
CA PRO A 37 6.44 -0.92 15.39
C PRO A 37 6.42 -2.44 15.58
N PHE A 38 5.57 -2.93 16.48
CA PHE A 38 5.42 -4.36 16.72
C PHE A 38 4.83 -5.06 15.49
N ILE A 39 3.80 -4.50 14.87
CA ILE A 39 3.22 -5.02 13.62
C ILE A 39 4.26 -5.00 12.50
N GLY A 40 5.02 -3.91 12.36
CA GLY A 40 6.12 -3.80 11.40
C GLY A 40 7.13 -4.94 11.57
N PHE A 41 7.63 -5.14 12.77
CA PHE A 41 8.58 -6.20 13.09
C PHE A 41 8.06 -7.62 12.81
N VAL A 42 6.81 -7.89 13.15
CA VAL A 42 6.19 -9.19 12.90
C VAL A 42 5.94 -9.40 11.39
N SER A 43 5.55 -8.34 10.69
CA SER A 43 5.32 -8.39 9.24
C SER A 43 6.58 -8.67 8.43
N ASP A 44 7.75 -8.22 8.90
CA ASP A 44 9.02 -8.52 8.24
C ASP A 44 9.41 -10.00 8.36
N LYS A 45 8.93 -10.69 9.42
CA LYS A 45 9.18 -12.13 9.62
C LYS A 45 8.17 -13.04 8.90
N ILE A 46 6.88 -12.71 8.99
CA ILE A 46 5.80 -13.57 8.47
C ILE A 46 5.51 -13.26 7.00
N GLY A 47 5.78 -12.03 6.57
CA GLY A 47 5.41 -11.51 5.25
C GLY A 47 4.44 -10.35 5.36
N ARG A 48 4.47 -9.48 4.37
CA ARG A 48 3.65 -8.26 4.33
C ARG A 48 2.25 -8.52 3.77
N LYS A 49 2.14 -9.41 2.80
CA LYS A 49 0.88 -9.79 2.17
C LYS A 49 -0.16 -10.32 3.16
N PRO A 50 0.16 -11.23 4.11
CA PRO A 50 -0.81 -11.73 5.09
C PRO A 50 -1.40 -10.61 5.97
N PHE A 51 -0.61 -9.60 6.32
CA PHE A 51 -1.09 -8.48 7.14
C PHE A 51 -2.09 -7.59 6.40
N ILE A 52 -1.87 -7.32 5.10
CA ILE A 52 -2.81 -6.58 4.27
C ILE A 52 -4.13 -7.35 4.13
N ILE A 53 -4.05 -8.66 3.90
CA ILE A 53 -5.23 -9.52 3.83
C ILE A 53 -5.96 -9.57 5.17
N ALA A 54 -5.25 -9.77 6.28
CA ALA A 54 -5.84 -9.81 7.61
C ALA A 54 -6.51 -8.47 7.98
N GLY A 55 -5.85 -7.34 7.65
CA GLY A 55 -6.42 -6.00 7.83
C GLY A 55 -7.70 -5.81 6.99
N SER A 56 -7.71 -6.25 5.73
CA SER A 56 -8.88 -6.14 4.85
C SER A 56 -10.04 -7.00 5.34
N VAL A 57 -9.77 -8.25 5.68
CA VAL A 57 -10.78 -9.15 6.26
C VAL A 57 -11.28 -8.61 7.59
N GLY A 58 -10.38 -8.13 8.45
CA GLY A 58 -10.74 -7.49 9.71
C GLY A 58 -11.65 -6.29 9.52
N LEU A 59 -11.33 -5.36 8.60
CA LEU A 59 -12.23 -4.25 8.27
C LEU A 59 -13.58 -4.71 7.74
N LEU A 60 -13.62 -5.73 6.89
CA LEU A 60 -14.86 -6.23 6.31
C LEU A 60 -15.82 -6.76 7.37
N PHE A 61 -15.32 -7.56 8.32
CA PHE A 61 -16.17 -8.21 9.32
C PHE A 61 -16.35 -7.39 10.60
N LEU A 62 -15.35 -6.60 11.01
CA LEU A 62 -15.37 -5.86 12.28
C LEU A 62 -15.93 -4.44 12.14
N SER A 63 -16.12 -3.90 10.94
CA SER A 63 -16.65 -2.53 10.77
C SER A 63 -18.05 -2.39 11.35
N ILE A 64 -18.98 -3.30 11.05
CA ILE A 64 -20.34 -3.23 11.56
C ILE A 64 -20.39 -3.41 13.09
N PRO A 65 -19.80 -4.46 13.70
CA PRO A 65 -19.76 -4.59 15.15
C PRO A 65 -19.10 -3.41 15.85
N ALA A 66 -18.01 -2.86 15.28
CA ALA A 66 -17.35 -1.70 15.84
C ALA A 66 -18.27 -0.46 15.83
N PHE A 67 -18.99 -0.22 14.74
CA PHE A 67 -19.97 0.88 14.70
C PHE A 67 -21.17 0.65 15.61
N MET A 68 -21.62 -0.58 15.82
CA MET A 68 -22.61 -0.89 16.85
C MET A 68 -22.16 -0.50 18.26
N LEU A 69 -20.87 -0.72 18.57
CA LEU A 69 -20.30 -0.28 19.83
C LEU A 69 -20.18 1.25 19.91
N ILE A 70 -19.78 1.91 18.82
CA ILE A 70 -19.63 3.37 18.74
C ILE A 70 -20.99 4.07 18.91
N THR A 71 -22.03 3.55 18.32
CA THR A 71 -23.40 4.13 18.40
C THR A 71 -24.14 3.81 19.69
N SER A 72 -23.60 2.96 20.56
CA SER A 72 -24.25 2.52 21.81
C SER A 72 -24.40 3.62 22.89
N GLY A 73 -23.78 4.77 22.74
CA GLY A 73 -23.91 5.89 23.65
C GLY A 73 -23.10 5.78 24.96
N LYS A 74 -22.32 4.72 25.16
CA LYS A 74 -21.47 4.55 26.37
C LYS A 74 -20.02 4.79 26.02
N ILE A 75 -19.32 5.69 26.74
CA ILE A 75 -17.92 6.07 26.46
C ILE A 75 -16.99 4.85 26.35
N GLY A 76 -17.14 3.87 27.25
CA GLY A 76 -16.32 2.65 27.22
C GLY A 76 -16.54 1.79 25.98
N LEU A 77 -17.78 1.70 25.48
CA LEU A 77 -18.10 0.96 24.25
C LEU A 77 -17.65 1.72 23.00
N ILE A 78 -17.75 3.05 23.00
CA ILE A 78 -17.20 3.90 21.94
C ILE A 78 -15.69 3.71 21.84
N PHE A 79 -14.99 3.76 22.97
CA PHE A 79 -13.55 3.52 23.01
C PHE A 79 -13.19 2.12 22.49
N ALA A 80 -13.93 1.09 22.90
CA ALA A 80 -13.71 -0.28 22.43
C ALA A 80 -13.95 -0.42 20.90
N GLY A 81 -15.03 0.15 20.38
CA GLY A 81 -15.31 0.14 18.94
C GLY A 81 -14.23 0.84 18.10
N LEU A 82 -13.81 2.02 18.56
CA LEU A 82 -12.72 2.76 17.91
C LEU A 82 -11.38 2.04 18.03
N LEU A 83 -11.11 1.37 19.15
CA LEU A 83 -9.89 0.59 19.35
C LEU A 83 -9.83 -0.61 18.39
N ILE A 84 -10.94 -1.30 18.19
CA ILE A 84 -11.04 -2.40 17.22
C ILE A 84 -10.67 -1.90 15.81
N LEU A 85 -11.28 -0.80 15.37
CA LEU A 85 -10.97 -0.21 14.07
C LEU A 85 -9.52 0.26 13.98
N ALA A 86 -8.98 0.84 15.06
CA ALA A 86 -7.60 1.30 15.12
C ALA A 86 -6.60 0.15 15.00
N VAL A 87 -6.83 -0.96 15.69
CA VAL A 87 -5.97 -2.15 15.61
C VAL A 87 -5.97 -2.72 14.19
N VAL A 88 -7.14 -2.84 13.58
CA VAL A 88 -7.25 -3.33 12.19
C VAL A 88 -6.58 -2.36 11.20
N LEU A 89 -6.71 -1.05 11.41
CA LEU A 89 -6.04 -0.04 10.59
C LEU A 89 -4.50 -0.11 10.72
N ASN A 90 -4.00 -0.45 11.90
CA ASN A 90 -2.56 -0.63 12.12
C ASN A 90 -1.94 -1.74 11.27
N PHE A 91 -2.69 -2.78 10.87
CA PHE A 91 -2.20 -3.78 9.94
C PHE A 91 -1.81 -3.18 8.59
N PHE A 92 -2.52 -2.17 8.12
CA PHE A 92 -2.16 -1.46 6.90
C PHE A 92 -1.00 -0.49 7.13
N ILE A 93 -1.09 0.37 8.15
CA ILE A 93 -0.12 1.44 8.40
C ILE A 93 1.26 0.84 8.73
N GLY A 94 1.30 -0.20 9.57
CA GLY A 94 2.54 -0.85 9.99
C GLY A 94 3.32 -1.51 8.85
N VAL A 95 2.63 -1.93 7.79
CA VAL A 95 3.23 -2.63 6.65
C VAL A 95 3.45 -1.70 5.44
N MET A 96 2.69 -0.61 5.34
CA MET A 96 2.66 0.27 4.17
C MET A 96 4.00 0.94 3.89
N ALA A 97 4.69 1.43 4.93
CA ALA A 97 5.96 2.14 4.80
C ALA A 97 7.07 1.29 4.16
N SER A 98 7.06 -0.01 4.40
CA SER A 98 8.04 -0.95 3.85
C SER A 98 7.58 -1.60 2.54
N THR A 99 6.27 -1.80 2.36
CA THR A 99 5.70 -2.48 1.18
C THR A 99 5.70 -1.58 -0.06
N LEU A 100 5.25 -0.33 0.07
CA LEU A 100 5.10 0.57 -1.07
C LEU A 100 6.42 0.82 -1.80
N PRO A 101 7.54 1.16 -1.12
CA PRO A 101 8.83 1.33 -1.82
C PRO A 101 9.33 0.05 -2.48
N ALA A 102 9.03 -1.12 -1.90
CA ALA A 102 9.47 -2.41 -2.43
C ALA A 102 8.74 -2.84 -3.71
N MET A 103 7.58 -2.27 -4.00
CA MET A 103 6.81 -2.57 -5.21
C MET A 103 7.40 -1.93 -6.47
N PHE A 104 8.16 -0.85 -6.34
CA PHE A 104 8.70 -0.08 -7.46
C PHE A 104 10.18 -0.36 -7.70
N PRO A 105 10.63 -0.43 -9.00
CA PRO A 105 12.04 -0.52 -9.33
C PRO A 105 12.85 0.66 -8.77
N THR A 106 14.11 0.44 -8.44
CA THR A 106 14.97 1.42 -7.72
C THR A 106 15.07 2.76 -8.44
N HIS A 107 15.21 2.74 -9.77
CA HIS A 107 15.41 3.93 -10.59
C HIS A 107 14.17 4.83 -10.72
N LEU A 108 12.96 4.27 -10.57
CA LEU A 108 11.69 5.02 -10.62
C LEU A 108 10.98 5.13 -9.28
N ARG A 109 11.53 4.51 -8.22
CA ARG A 109 10.88 4.33 -6.93
C ARG A 109 10.32 5.61 -6.34
N TYR A 110 11.14 6.65 -6.26
CA TYR A 110 10.74 7.91 -5.62
C TYR A 110 9.65 8.64 -6.43
N SER A 111 9.80 8.72 -7.73
CA SER A 111 8.82 9.41 -8.59
C SER A 111 7.48 8.68 -8.65
N ALA A 112 7.51 7.36 -8.81
CA ALA A 112 6.31 6.54 -8.87
C ALA A 112 5.59 6.51 -7.51
N LEU A 113 6.35 6.37 -6.41
CA LEU A 113 5.80 6.40 -5.07
C LEU A 113 5.18 7.76 -4.73
N ALA A 114 5.86 8.86 -5.05
CA ALA A 114 5.36 10.21 -4.82
C ALA A 114 4.07 10.46 -5.61
N SER A 115 4.02 10.07 -6.87
CA SER A 115 2.82 10.21 -7.71
C SER A 115 1.64 9.40 -7.18
N ALA A 116 1.87 8.12 -6.86
CA ALA A 116 0.85 7.24 -6.31
C ALA A 116 0.33 7.74 -4.95
N PHE A 117 1.24 8.21 -4.09
CA PHE A 117 0.89 8.77 -2.79
C PHE A 117 0.05 10.04 -2.91
N ASN A 118 0.44 10.98 -3.78
CA ASN A 118 -0.31 12.22 -4.00
C ASN A 118 -1.74 11.95 -4.50
N VAL A 119 -1.91 11.04 -5.45
CA VAL A 119 -3.25 10.63 -5.92
C VAL A 119 -4.06 10.01 -4.79
N SER A 120 -3.44 9.15 -3.98
CA SER A 120 -4.10 8.51 -2.83
C SER A 120 -4.52 9.53 -1.77
N VAL A 121 -3.68 10.51 -1.47
CA VAL A 121 -3.99 11.60 -0.51
C VAL A 121 -5.13 12.48 -1.02
N LEU A 122 -5.19 12.76 -2.33
CA LEU A 122 -6.30 13.51 -2.93
C LEU A 122 -7.64 12.78 -2.71
N ILE A 123 -7.69 11.48 -3.00
CA ILE A 123 -8.89 10.64 -2.77
C ILE A 123 -9.22 10.59 -1.27
N ALA A 124 -8.20 10.41 -0.43
CA ALA A 124 -8.38 10.37 1.03
C ALA A 124 -8.89 11.69 1.60
N GLY A 125 -8.50 12.82 1.03
CA GLY A 125 -8.94 14.17 1.44
C GLY A 125 -10.44 14.40 1.22
N VAL A 126 -11.04 13.79 0.21
CA VAL A 126 -12.48 13.87 -0.07
C VAL A 126 -13.30 12.98 0.88
N THR A 127 -12.68 11.96 1.46
CA THR A 127 -13.35 10.96 2.30
C THR A 127 -14.20 11.54 3.44
N PRO A 128 -13.73 12.50 4.28
CA PRO A 128 -14.54 13.03 5.36
C PRO A 128 -15.82 13.68 4.88
N THR A 129 -15.74 14.48 3.82
CA THR A 129 -16.89 15.16 3.21
C THR A 129 -17.87 14.18 2.57
N ALA A 130 -17.36 13.17 1.84
CA ALA A 130 -18.19 12.14 1.24
C ALA A 130 -18.95 11.32 2.29
N VAL A 131 -18.31 10.95 3.39
CA VAL A 131 -18.93 10.18 4.45
C VAL A 131 -19.93 11.03 5.23
N ALA A 132 -19.64 12.30 5.50
CA ALA A 132 -20.59 13.23 6.13
C ALA A 132 -21.85 13.38 5.28
N TRP A 133 -21.69 13.63 3.98
CA TRP A 133 -22.80 13.72 3.04
C TRP A 133 -23.63 12.44 2.98
N LEU A 134 -22.99 11.26 2.98
CA LEU A 134 -23.70 9.97 3.00
C LEU A 134 -24.55 9.81 4.27
N VAL A 135 -24.01 10.13 5.43
CA VAL A 135 -24.74 10.06 6.71
C VAL A 135 -25.94 11.02 6.71
N GLU A 136 -25.73 12.27 6.27
CA GLU A 136 -26.80 13.27 6.21
C GLU A 136 -27.89 12.92 5.18
N SER A 137 -27.51 12.43 4.00
CA SER A 137 -28.46 12.11 2.94
C SER A 137 -29.30 10.86 3.21
N THR A 138 -28.74 9.89 3.93
CA THR A 138 -29.42 8.61 4.23
C THR A 138 -30.04 8.56 5.61
N ASN A 139 -29.65 9.48 6.52
CA ASN A 139 -29.97 9.44 7.94
C ASN A 139 -29.57 8.10 8.62
N ASP A 140 -28.57 7.40 8.08
CA ASP A 140 -28.08 6.13 8.60
C ASP A 140 -26.69 6.33 9.24
N LEU A 141 -26.62 6.11 10.54
CA LEU A 141 -25.37 6.19 11.33
C LEU A 141 -24.36 5.08 10.97
N PHE A 142 -24.76 4.05 10.22
CA PHE A 142 -23.86 2.97 9.80
C PHE A 142 -23.18 3.24 8.46
N MET A 143 -23.51 4.32 7.76
CA MET A 143 -22.88 4.67 6.48
C MET A 143 -21.34 4.70 6.51
N PRO A 144 -20.68 5.19 7.57
CA PRO A 144 -19.24 5.12 7.66
C PRO A 144 -18.70 3.67 7.71
N ALA A 145 -19.44 2.73 8.30
CA ALA A 145 -19.07 1.31 8.33
C ALA A 145 -19.14 0.70 6.93
N TYR A 146 -20.22 0.95 6.18
CA TYR A 146 -20.35 0.48 4.80
C TYR A 146 -19.28 1.07 3.88
N TYR A 147 -18.95 2.34 4.07
CA TYR A 147 -17.85 2.99 3.35
C TYR A 147 -16.51 2.28 3.61
N LEU A 148 -16.21 1.93 4.86
CA LEU A 148 -15.00 1.17 5.20
C LEU A 148 -15.01 -0.23 4.59
N MET A 149 -16.17 -0.90 4.53
CA MET A 149 -16.30 -2.23 3.92
C MET A 149 -15.99 -2.20 2.41
N VAL A 150 -16.42 -1.17 1.69
CA VAL A 150 -16.12 -1.01 0.26
C VAL A 150 -14.59 -0.92 0.07
N PHE A 151 -13.90 -0.10 0.86
CA PHE A 151 -12.44 -0.02 0.79
C PHE A 151 -11.75 -1.28 1.28
N ALA A 152 -12.34 -2.02 2.22
CA ALA A 152 -11.85 -3.32 2.65
C ALA A 152 -11.85 -4.35 1.51
N VAL A 153 -12.90 -4.36 0.68
CA VAL A 153 -12.95 -5.22 -0.52
C VAL A 153 -11.84 -4.86 -1.51
N VAL A 154 -11.65 -3.57 -1.78
CA VAL A 154 -10.54 -3.08 -2.64
C VAL A 154 -9.19 -3.49 -2.06
N GLY A 155 -9.00 -3.31 -0.74
CA GLY A 155 -7.80 -3.74 -0.02
C GLY A 155 -7.56 -5.25 -0.10
N LEU A 156 -8.63 -6.05 0.00
CA LEU A 156 -8.56 -7.50 -0.12
C LEU A 156 -8.14 -7.93 -1.53
N ILE A 157 -8.74 -7.39 -2.56
CA ILE A 157 -8.38 -7.65 -3.96
C ILE A 157 -6.90 -7.28 -4.19
N THR A 158 -6.48 -6.11 -3.72
CA THR A 158 -5.09 -5.65 -3.82
C THR A 158 -4.14 -6.60 -3.08
N GLY A 159 -4.48 -7.00 -1.85
CA GLY A 159 -3.70 -7.94 -1.05
C GLY A 159 -3.57 -9.32 -1.71
N LEU A 160 -4.61 -9.82 -2.36
CA LEU A 160 -4.58 -11.09 -3.08
C LEU A 160 -3.73 -11.04 -4.35
N THR A 161 -3.80 -9.94 -5.10
CA THR A 161 -3.11 -9.76 -6.37
C THR A 161 -1.64 -9.35 -6.22
N MET A 162 -1.27 -8.67 -5.12
CA MET A 162 0.11 -8.26 -4.88
C MET A 162 1.05 -9.46 -4.65
N LYS A 163 2.29 -9.30 -5.12
CA LYS A 163 3.37 -10.26 -4.83
C LYS A 163 3.97 -9.98 -3.45
N GLU A 164 4.35 -11.04 -2.73
CA GLU A 164 5.07 -10.87 -1.45
C GLU A 164 6.41 -10.17 -1.68
N THR A 165 6.67 -9.15 -0.86
CA THR A 165 7.88 -8.32 -0.95
C THR A 165 8.80 -8.46 0.26
N ALA A 166 8.37 -9.16 1.32
CA ALA A 166 9.21 -9.38 2.49
C ALA A 166 10.39 -10.30 2.16
N ASN A 167 11.56 -9.98 2.69
CA ASN A 167 12.80 -10.76 2.53
C ASN A 167 13.22 -11.01 1.07
N LYS A 168 12.78 -10.18 0.14
CA LYS A 168 13.20 -10.25 -1.27
C LYS A 168 14.06 -9.06 -1.63
N PRO A 169 15.09 -9.25 -2.46
CA PRO A 169 15.90 -8.15 -2.96
C PRO A 169 15.00 -7.16 -3.71
N LEU A 170 15.28 -5.88 -3.53
CA LEU A 170 14.53 -4.81 -4.18
C LEU A 170 14.77 -4.88 -5.69
N ARG A 171 13.73 -4.79 -6.49
CA ARG A 171 13.84 -4.79 -7.95
C ARG A 171 14.76 -3.67 -8.42
N GLY A 172 15.81 -4.03 -9.15
CA GLY A 172 16.79 -3.08 -9.68
C GLY A 172 17.78 -2.55 -8.62
N ALA A 173 17.83 -3.12 -7.41
CA ALA A 173 18.95 -2.95 -6.53
C ALA A 173 20.08 -3.87 -6.99
N ALA A 174 21.32 -3.39 -6.98
CA ALA A 174 22.47 -4.30 -6.97
C ALA A 174 22.29 -5.22 -5.74
N PRO A 175 22.52 -6.53 -5.89
CA PRO A 175 22.34 -7.45 -4.79
C PRO A 175 23.23 -6.98 -3.63
N ALA A 176 22.61 -6.77 -2.47
CA ALA A 176 23.36 -6.64 -1.23
C ALA A 176 23.88 -8.03 -0.92
N ALA A 177 25.08 -8.32 -1.35
CA ALA A 177 25.73 -9.56 -1.04
C ALA A 177 26.01 -9.60 0.45
N SER A 178 25.55 -10.63 1.10
CA SER A 178 25.85 -10.89 2.52
C SER A 178 27.30 -11.31 2.73
N ASP A 179 27.97 -11.74 1.68
CA ASP A 179 29.37 -12.12 1.66
C ASP A 179 30.04 -11.65 0.36
N MET A 180 31.36 -11.30 0.44
CA MET A 180 32.14 -10.84 -0.72
C MET A 180 32.29 -11.90 -1.82
N ALA A 181 32.16 -13.18 -1.47
CA ALA A 181 32.19 -14.29 -2.41
C ALA A 181 30.91 -14.33 -3.26
N GLU A 182 29.75 -14.26 -2.61
CA GLU A 182 28.42 -14.19 -3.25
C GLU A 182 28.28 -12.95 -4.15
N ALA A 183 28.86 -11.80 -3.72
CA ALA A 183 28.90 -10.58 -4.53
C ALA A 183 29.68 -10.76 -5.83
N LYS A 184 30.80 -11.47 -5.77
CA LYS A 184 31.62 -11.76 -6.96
C LYS A 184 30.92 -12.70 -7.92
N GLU A 185 30.26 -13.75 -7.41
CA GLU A 185 29.54 -14.72 -8.23
C GLU A 185 28.37 -14.04 -8.98
N ILE A 186 27.58 -13.23 -8.28
CA ILE A 186 26.45 -12.49 -8.88
C ILE A 186 26.94 -11.44 -9.89
N LEU A 187 28.05 -10.75 -9.60
CA LEU A 187 28.66 -9.82 -10.55
C LEU A 187 29.19 -10.53 -11.80
N GLN A 188 29.75 -11.71 -11.63
CA GLN A 188 30.24 -12.53 -12.75
C GLN A 188 29.06 -13.00 -13.63
N GLU A 189 28.02 -13.56 -13.02
CA GLU A 189 26.81 -13.96 -13.74
C GLU A 189 26.14 -12.80 -14.47
N HIS A 190 26.14 -11.62 -13.89
CA HIS A 190 25.61 -10.43 -14.53
C HIS A 190 26.47 -9.94 -15.69
N HIS A 191 27.79 -10.05 -15.56
CA HIS A 191 28.77 -9.73 -16.61
C HIS A 191 28.61 -10.67 -17.81
N ASP A 192 28.56 -11.97 -17.55
CA ASP A 192 28.38 -13.01 -18.57
C ASP A 192 27.06 -12.83 -19.35
N ASN A 193 26.00 -12.46 -18.63
CA ASN A 193 24.69 -12.19 -19.24
C ASN A 193 24.68 -10.91 -20.11
N ILE A 194 25.49 -9.90 -19.76
CA ILE A 194 25.66 -8.70 -20.56
C ILE A 194 26.50 -9.00 -21.80
N GLU A 195 27.59 -9.74 -21.66
CA GLU A 195 28.43 -10.16 -22.79
C GLU A 195 27.62 -10.97 -23.81
N GLN A 196 26.82 -11.92 -23.34
CA GLN A 196 25.95 -12.72 -24.22
C GLN A 196 24.93 -11.86 -24.98
N LYS A 197 24.36 -10.85 -24.33
CA LYS A 197 23.46 -9.90 -25.00
C LYS A 197 24.16 -9.00 -26.02
N ILE A 198 25.41 -8.62 -25.75
CA ILE A 198 26.21 -7.84 -26.71
C ILE A 198 26.47 -8.69 -27.94
N GLU A 199 26.88 -9.95 -27.79
CA GLU A 199 27.14 -10.87 -28.89
C GLU A 199 25.88 -11.13 -29.73
N ASP A 200 24.71 -11.24 -29.11
CA ASP A 200 23.41 -11.37 -29.79
C ASP A 200 23.06 -10.12 -30.60
N ILE A 201 23.32 -8.94 -30.04
CA ILE A 201 23.10 -7.66 -30.74
C ILE A 201 24.06 -7.50 -31.92
N ASP A 202 25.33 -7.83 -31.74
CA ASP A 202 26.34 -7.77 -32.81
C ASP A 202 25.97 -8.71 -33.97
N THR A 203 25.47 -9.89 -33.66
CA THR A 203 24.95 -10.84 -34.67
C THR A 203 23.78 -10.26 -35.43
N GLN A 204 22.82 -9.62 -34.73
CA GLN A 204 21.68 -8.96 -35.40
C GLN A 204 22.11 -7.76 -36.25
N ILE A 205 23.12 -6.99 -35.81
CA ILE A 205 23.68 -5.90 -36.60
C ILE A 205 24.30 -6.44 -37.89
N ALA A 206 25.10 -7.51 -37.81
CA ALA A 206 25.72 -8.13 -38.98
C ALA A 206 24.67 -8.65 -39.99
N GLU A 207 23.59 -9.26 -39.51
CA GLU A 207 22.48 -9.70 -40.36
C GLU A 207 21.77 -8.52 -41.04
N LEU A 208 21.53 -7.44 -40.31
CA LEU A 208 20.89 -6.24 -40.85
C LEU A 208 21.78 -5.53 -41.86
N GLU A 209 23.08 -5.47 -41.65
CA GLU A 209 24.05 -4.93 -42.61
C GLU A 209 24.12 -5.75 -43.88
N ALA A 210 24.12 -7.09 -43.80
CA ALA A 210 24.05 -7.98 -44.93
C ALA A 210 22.77 -7.79 -45.77
N LYS A 211 21.63 -7.66 -45.10
CA LYS A 211 20.33 -7.34 -45.73
C LYS A 211 20.36 -5.97 -46.41
N ARG A 212 20.95 -4.97 -45.77
CA ARG A 212 21.12 -3.62 -46.32
C ARG A 212 21.98 -3.66 -47.58
N GLN A 213 23.11 -4.37 -47.57
CA GLN A 213 23.97 -4.52 -48.73
C GLN A 213 23.26 -5.20 -49.91
N ASN A 214 22.49 -6.26 -49.68
CA ASN A 214 21.71 -6.93 -50.70
C ASN A 214 20.63 -5.99 -51.29
N LEU A 215 19.97 -5.18 -50.49
CA LEU A 215 18.98 -4.21 -50.98
C LEU A 215 19.62 -3.09 -51.84
N VAL A 216 20.79 -2.61 -51.42
CA VAL A 216 21.54 -1.59 -52.19
C VAL A 216 22.00 -2.16 -53.55
N GLN A 217 22.40 -3.43 -53.61
CA GLN A 217 22.76 -4.10 -54.88
C GLN A 217 21.56 -4.34 -55.79
N GLN A 218 20.38 -4.63 -55.25
CA GLN A 218 19.15 -4.84 -56.02
C GLN A 218 18.53 -3.52 -56.53
N HIS A 219 18.78 -2.39 -55.86
CA HIS A 219 18.22 -1.09 -56.21
C HIS A 219 19.29 0.01 -56.30
N PRO A 220 20.16 -0.01 -57.31
CA PRO A 220 21.27 0.97 -57.45
C PRO A 220 20.84 2.43 -57.71
N ARG A 221 19.54 2.73 -57.70
CA ARG A 221 18.98 4.08 -57.94
C ARG A 221 18.52 4.82 -56.69
N ILE A 222 18.82 4.30 -55.52
CA ILE A 222 18.42 4.93 -54.22
C ILE A 222 19.68 5.50 -53.52
N ASN A 223 20.44 6.28 -54.27
CA ASN A 223 21.48 7.17 -53.71
C ASN A 223 21.18 8.59 -54.09
#